data_38dc7316e865ba972e90d4cc1ac24cbb
#
_entry.id   38dc7316e865ba972e90d4cc1ac24cbb
#
_cell.length_a   1.000
_cell.length_b   1.000
_cell.length_c   1.000
_cell.angle_alpha   90.00
_cell.angle_beta   90.00
_cell.angle_gamma   90.00
#
_symmetry.space_group_name_H-M   'P 1'
#
loop_
_entity.id
_entity.type
_entity.pdbx_description
1 polymer ?
#
loop_
_entity_poly.entity_id
_entity_poly.type
_entity_poly.pdbx_seq_one_letter_code
_entity_poly.pdbx_strand_id
1 'polypeptide(L)'
;WNNWEGSFGFFGTQGVVSLANPRGDAQMTYPVVEYGQLDPLLQPGSAVTGVYVYRATAIPQLTNLVLFGDNPSGEVFAFSADNLPAGGQEAIRRILFNNGNGPKTVLQLIQEKNTADGQGVATRADLRLGLGPNDQIFVLNKRDGIIRLLCNSGSEEC
;
A
#
# COMPACT_ATOMS: atom_id res chain seq x y z
N TRP A 1 -19.20 4.55 7.98
CA TRP A 1 -18.85 3.19 7.54
C TRP A 1 -20.05 2.24 7.48
N ASN A 2 -21.15 2.70 7.98
CA ASN A 2 -22.37 1.89 8.06
C ASN A 2 -23.18 1.83 6.75
N ASN A 3 -22.90 2.76 5.81
CA ASN A 3 -23.69 2.93 4.60
C ASN A 3 -22.87 2.86 3.30
N TRP A 4 -21.54 3.01 3.37
CA TRP A 4 -20.68 3.08 2.21
C TRP A 4 -19.36 2.32 2.44
N GLU A 5 -18.94 1.58 1.42
CA GLU A 5 -17.63 0.95 1.30
C GLU A 5 -16.98 1.48 0.02
N GLY A 6 -16.00 2.38 0.16
CA GLY A 6 -15.47 3.11 -0.98
C GLY A 6 -16.55 3.95 -1.66
N SER A 7 -16.72 3.77 -2.96
CA SER A 7 -17.74 4.43 -3.78
C SER A 7 -19.09 3.72 -3.79
N PHE A 8 -19.24 2.60 -3.07
CA PHE A 8 -20.41 1.71 -3.16
C PHE A 8 -21.23 1.67 -1.88
N GLY A 9 -22.52 1.50 -2.03
CA GLY A 9 -23.41 1.30 -0.88
C GLY A 9 -23.08 0.00 -0.15
N PHE A 10 -22.99 0.06 1.19
CA PHE A 10 -22.70 -1.08 2.04
C PHE A 10 -23.88 -1.42 2.94
N PHE A 11 -24.35 -2.65 2.85
CA PHE A 11 -25.41 -3.18 3.69
C PHE A 11 -24.81 -4.01 4.83
N GLY A 12 -24.34 -3.32 5.88
CA GLY A 12 -23.56 -3.90 6.97
C GLY A 12 -24.22 -5.08 7.67
N THR A 13 -25.55 -5.13 7.75
CA THR A 13 -26.30 -6.25 8.34
C THR A 13 -26.25 -7.52 7.49
N GLN A 14 -25.96 -7.38 6.20
CA GLN A 14 -25.85 -8.49 5.24
C GLN A 14 -24.40 -8.74 4.80
N GLY A 15 -23.46 -7.84 5.13
CA GLY A 15 -22.08 -7.92 4.67
C GLY A 15 -21.93 -7.80 3.16
N VAL A 16 -22.85 -7.10 2.49
CA VAL A 16 -22.90 -7.01 1.03
C VAL A 16 -22.63 -5.59 0.56
N VAL A 17 -21.82 -5.46 -0.49
CA VAL A 17 -21.60 -4.22 -1.22
C VAL A 17 -22.50 -4.19 -2.45
N SER A 18 -23.25 -3.11 -2.62
CA SER A 18 -24.05 -2.88 -3.83
C SER A 18 -23.22 -2.14 -4.88
N LEU A 19 -23.08 -2.73 -6.05
CA LEU A 19 -22.43 -2.09 -7.20
C LEU A 19 -23.37 -1.14 -7.97
N ALA A 20 -24.66 -1.07 -7.55
CA ALA A 20 -25.61 -0.13 -8.12
C ALA A 20 -25.35 1.29 -7.60
N ASN A 21 -25.52 2.27 -8.47
CA ASN A 21 -25.43 3.70 -8.12
C ASN A 21 -24.14 4.08 -7.34
N PRO A 22 -22.95 3.81 -7.88
CA PRO A 22 -21.70 4.21 -7.23
C PRO A 22 -21.69 5.74 -7.03
N ARG A 23 -21.14 6.20 -5.89
CA ARG A 23 -21.10 7.63 -5.53
C ARG A 23 -22.49 8.31 -5.53
N GLY A 24 -23.51 7.56 -5.15
CA GLY A 24 -24.91 8.01 -5.26
C GLY A 24 -25.36 9.03 -4.22
N ASP A 25 -24.54 9.37 -3.24
CA ASP A 25 -24.84 10.38 -2.23
C ASP A 25 -23.97 11.62 -2.42
N ALA A 26 -24.57 12.70 -2.88
CA ALA A 26 -23.87 13.97 -3.15
C ALA A 26 -23.33 14.67 -1.88
N GLN A 27 -23.71 14.22 -0.68
CA GLN A 27 -23.22 14.79 0.58
C GLN A 27 -21.94 14.08 1.06
N MET A 28 -21.53 12.99 0.41
CA MET A 28 -20.36 12.22 0.78
C MET A 28 -19.12 12.64 0.00
N THR A 29 -17.97 12.63 0.67
CA THR A 29 -16.66 12.71 -0.01
C THR A 29 -16.18 11.30 -0.26
N TYR A 30 -16.06 10.94 -1.52
CA TYR A 30 -15.64 9.61 -1.95
C TYR A 30 -14.12 9.50 -2.13
N PRO A 31 -13.55 8.29 -2.04
CA PRO A 31 -12.11 8.10 -2.21
C PRO A 31 -11.65 8.49 -3.62
N VAL A 32 -10.43 9.01 -3.71
CA VAL A 32 -9.80 9.34 -5.01
C VAL A 32 -9.28 8.10 -5.73
N VAL A 33 -8.94 7.03 -4.99
CA VAL A 33 -8.64 5.70 -5.51
C VAL A 33 -9.29 4.65 -4.63
N GLU A 34 -9.63 3.52 -5.21
CA GLU A 34 -10.17 2.37 -4.50
C GLU A 34 -9.87 1.09 -5.28
N TYR A 35 -9.79 -0.04 -4.61
CA TYR A 35 -9.55 -1.34 -5.22
C TYR A 35 -10.40 -2.43 -4.55
N GLY A 36 -10.68 -3.49 -5.29
CA GLY A 36 -11.48 -4.60 -4.80
C GLY A 36 -10.71 -5.46 -3.78
N GLN A 37 -11.38 -5.87 -2.71
CA GLN A 37 -10.79 -6.76 -1.69
C GLN A 37 -10.45 -8.16 -2.22
N LEU A 38 -11.00 -8.53 -3.39
CA LEU A 38 -10.75 -9.81 -4.04
C LEU A 38 -9.70 -9.70 -5.15
N ASP A 39 -8.99 -8.58 -5.25
CA ASP A 39 -7.90 -8.43 -6.21
C ASP A 39 -6.83 -9.51 -5.96
N PRO A 40 -6.36 -10.23 -6.98
CA PRO A 40 -5.38 -11.31 -6.84
C PRO A 40 -4.07 -10.91 -6.16
N LEU A 41 -3.66 -9.63 -6.25
CA LEU A 41 -2.45 -9.12 -5.58
C LEU A 41 -2.62 -9.04 -4.05
N LEU A 42 -3.85 -9.06 -3.54
CA LEU A 42 -4.14 -8.78 -2.13
C LEU A 42 -4.44 -10.04 -1.31
N GLN A 43 -4.29 -11.21 -1.90
CA GLN A 43 -4.43 -12.48 -1.19
C GLN A 43 -3.33 -12.64 -0.11
N PRO A 44 -3.65 -13.00 1.13
CA PRO A 44 -4.92 -13.52 1.67
C PRO A 44 -5.83 -12.49 2.36
N GLY A 45 -6.01 -11.33 1.83
CA GLY A 45 -6.91 -10.31 2.36
C GLY A 45 -6.42 -8.91 2.06
N SER A 46 -7.24 -7.91 2.34
CA SER A 46 -6.87 -6.52 2.12
C SER A 46 -7.19 -5.63 3.33
N ALA A 47 -6.28 -4.70 3.61
CA ALA A 47 -6.46 -3.67 4.62
C ALA A 47 -5.46 -2.53 4.34
N VAL A 48 -5.96 -1.40 3.86
CA VAL A 48 -5.12 -0.21 3.58
C VAL A 48 -4.41 0.24 4.85
N THR A 49 -3.14 0.54 4.75
CA THR A 49 -2.31 1.04 5.84
C THR A 49 -1.35 2.12 5.38
N GLY A 50 -1.15 3.14 6.20
CA GLY A 50 -0.22 4.24 5.96
C GLY A 50 -0.51 4.98 4.66
N VAL A 51 -0.79 6.27 4.73
CA VAL A 51 -0.99 7.11 3.55
C VAL A 51 -0.10 8.33 3.71
N TYR A 52 0.85 8.50 2.79
CA TYR A 52 1.82 9.61 2.83
C TYR A 52 1.99 10.22 1.44
N VAL A 53 2.16 11.54 1.39
CA VAL A 53 2.59 12.21 0.18
C VAL A 53 4.10 12.41 0.25
N TYR A 54 4.84 11.80 -0.66
CA TYR A 54 6.29 11.96 -0.73
C TYR A 54 6.63 13.27 -1.47
N ARG A 55 7.21 14.23 -0.75
CA ARG A 55 7.58 15.54 -1.29
C ARG A 55 9.09 15.75 -1.43
N ALA A 56 9.91 14.89 -0.83
CA ALA A 56 11.36 14.95 -0.96
C ALA A 56 11.84 14.60 -2.38
N THR A 57 13.08 14.91 -2.66
CA THR A 57 13.74 14.66 -3.95
C THR A 57 14.77 13.52 -3.89
N ALA A 58 15.02 12.95 -2.70
CA ALA A 58 15.99 11.87 -2.52
C ALA A 58 15.65 10.61 -3.33
N ILE A 59 14.35 10.35 -3.56
CA ILE A 59 13.88 9.28 -4.45
C ILE A 59 13.03 9.95 -5.55
N PRO A 60 13.64 10.41 -6.66
CA PRO A 60 12.93 11.20 -7.69
C PRO A 60 11.70 10.51 -8.27
N GLN A 61 11.73 9.17 -8.35
CA GLN A 61 10.63 8.35 -8.88
C GLN A 61 9.37 8.40 -7.98
N LEU A 62 9.51 8.78 -6.72
CA LEU A 62 8.41 8.90 -5.76
C LEU A 62 7.96 10.33 -5.53
N THR A 63 8.70 11.34 -6.00
CA THR A 63 8.36 12.75 -5.79
C THR A 63 6.96 13.05 -6.30
N ASN A 64 6.16 13.71 -5.45
CA ASN A 64 4.75 14.03 -5.71
C ASN A 64 3.84 12.82 -5.93
N LEU A 65 4.18 11.67 -5.35
CA LEU A 65 3.27 10.55 -5.27
C LEU A 65 2.65 10.42 -3.87
N VAL A 66 1.40 10.03 -3.84
CA VAL A 66 0.74 9.48 -2.64
C VAL A 66 1.13 8.02 -2.55
N LEU A 67 1.72 7.63 -1.44
CA LEU A 67 2.11 6.25 -1.13
C LEU A 67 1.16 5.66 -0.12
N PHE A 68 0.75 4.42 -0.31
CA PHE A 68 -0.01 3.66 0.65
C PHE A 68 0.30 2.17 0.54
N GLY A 69 0.01 1.41 1.58
CA GLY A 69 0.28 -0.01 1.62
C GLY A 69 -0.95 -0.85 1.86
N ASP A 70 -0.86 -2.12 1.56
CA ASP A 70 -1.81 -3.13 2.01
C ASP A 70 -1.17 -3.99 3.11
N ASN A 71 -1.80 -4.00 4.28
CA ASN A 71 -1.20 -4.59 5.48
C ASN A 71 -0.94 -6.10 5.35
N PRO A 72 -1.93 -6.94 4.95
CA PRO A 72 -1.71 -8.38 4.89
C PRO A 72 -0.79 -8.79 3.76
N SER A 73 -1.00 -8.27 2.56
CA SER A 73 -0.28 -8.70 1.35
C SER A 73 1.16 -8.18 1.29
N GLY A 74 1.45 -7.06 1.95
CA GLY A 74 2.76 -6.39 1.83
C GLY A 74 2.96 -5.69 0.50
N GLU A 75 1.88 -5.44 -0.22
CA GLU A 75 1.90 -4.60 -1.42
C GLU A 75 2.02 -3.13 -1.03
N VAL A 76 2.76 -2.38 -1.82
CA VAL A 76 2.86 -0.93 -1.73
C VAL A 76 2.44 -0.32 -3.04
N PHE A 77 1.64 0.71 -2.96
CA PHE A 77 1.02 1.37 -4.10
C PHE A 77 1.27 2.87 -4.08
N ALA A 78 1.15 3.48 -5.26
CA ALA A 78 1.23 4.93 -5.41
C ALA A 78 0.28 5.44 -6.48
N PHE A 79 -0.07 6.71 -6.38
CA PHE A 79 -0.74 7.50 -7.42
C PHE A 79 -0.28 8.95 -7.35
N SER A 80 -0.55 9.74 -8.40
CA SER A 80 -0.12 11.14 -8.48
C SER A 80 -0.84 12.00 -7.42
N ALA A 81 -0.07 12.77 -6.65
CA ALA A 81 -0.60 13.79 -5.75
C ALA A 81 -0.95 15.10 -6.46
N ASP A 82 -0.35 15.35 -7.63
CA ASP A 82 -0.57 16.58 -8.41
C ASP A 82 -1.81 16.47 -9.31
N ASN A 83 -2.17 15.25 -9.71
CA ASN A 83 -3.36 14.96 -10.50
C ASN A 83 -4.15 13.84 -9.81
N LEU A 84 -4.99 14.23 -8.84
CA LEU A 84 -5.79 13.28 -8.08
C LEU A 84 -6.79 12.56 -8.97
N PRO A 85 -6.83 11.22 -8.91
CA PRO A 85 -7.85 10.44 -9.61
C PRO A 85 -9.26 10.75 -9.10
N ALA A 86 -10.26 10.37 -9.88
CA ALA A 86 -11.67 10.56 -9.53
C ALA A 86 -12.36 9.26 -9.07
N GLY A 87 -11.60 8.28 -8.58
CA GLY A 87 -12.06 6.96 -8.16
C GLY A 87 -11.43 5.84 -8.95
N GLY A 88 -11.82 4.59 -8.65
CA GLY A 88 -11.31 3.39 -9.32
C GLY A 88 -9.86 3.05 -9.00
N GLN A 89 -9.32 2.06 -9.70
CA GLN A 89 -7.96 1.56 -9.47
C GLN A 89 -7.00 1.82 -10.64
N GLU A 90 -7.44 2.38 -11.74
CA GLU A 90 -6.66 2.52 -12.99
C GLU A 90 -5.43 3.42 -12.82
N ALA A 91 -5.49 4.37 -11.89
CA ALA A 91 -4.38 5.28 -11.60
C ALA A 91 -3.37 4.70 -10.58
N ILE A 92 -3.70 3.58 -9.93
CA ILE A 92 -2.85 2.95 -8.93
C ILE A 92 -1.66 2.30 -9.62
N ARG A 93 -0.45 2.61 -9.13
CA ARG A 93 0.82 2.00 -9.55
C ARG A 93 1.33 1.12 -8.43
N ARG A 94 1.78 -0.08 -8.75
CA ARG A 94 2.44 -0.98 -7.82
C ARG A 94 3.91 -0.60 -7.66
N ILE A 95 4.40 -0.53 -6.42
CA ILE A 95 5.81 -0.30 -6.11
C ILE A 95 6.45 -1.61 -5.70
N LEU A 96 7.56 -1.94 -6.36
CA LEU A 96 8.41 -3.07 -6.01
C LEU A 96 9.75 -2.56 -5.49
N PHE A 97 10.30 -3.27 -4.53
CA PHE A 97 11.57 -2.95 -3.88
C PHE A 97 12.69 -3.80 -4.46
N ASN A 98 13.90 -3.25 -4.52
CA ASN A 98 15.07 -3.99 -4.98
C ASN A 98 16.12 -4.00 -3.86
N ASN A 99 16.47 -5.19 -3.37
CA ASN A 99 17.55 -5.41 -2.40
C ASN A 99 18.84 -5.97 -3.06
N GLY A 100 19.01 -5.73 -4.35
CA GLY A 100 20.12 -6.28 -5.12
C GLY A 100 19.79 -7.58 -5.88
N ASN A 101 18.65 -8.22 -5.56
CA ASN A 101 18.24 -9.52 -6.14
C ASN A 101 16.95 -9.40 -6.98
N GLY A 102 16.72 -8.23 -7.59
CA GLY A 102 15.54 -7.96 -8.44
C GLY A 102 14.34 -7.40 -7.68
N PRO A 103 13.28 -7.04 -8.42
CA PRO A 103 12.09 -6.40 -7.85
C PRO A 103 11.24 -7.37 -7.02
N LYS A 104 10.84 -6.94 -5.81
CA LYS A 104 10.13 -7.76 -4.83
C LYS A 104 9.06 -6.96 -4.09
N THR A 105 8.05 -7.65 -3.59
CA THR A 105 7.13 -7.11 -2.59
C THR A 105 7.77 -7.11 -1.20
N VAL A 106 7.17 -6.38 -0.25
CA VAL A 106 7.62 -6.43 1.15
C VAL A 106 7.48 -7.87 1.71
N LEU A 107 6.42 -8.59 1.36
CA LEU A 107 6.25 -9.98 1.80
C LEU A 107 7.39 -10.89 1.31
N GLN A 108 7.82 -10.73 0.05
CA GLN A 108 8.94 -11.49 -0.49
C GLN A 108 10.26 -11.17 0.22
N LEU A 109 10.51 -9.89 0.55
CA LEU A 109 11.68 -9.49 1.34
C LEU A 109 11.67 -10.11 2.75
N ILE A 110 10.50 -10.16 3.39
CA ILE A 110 10.31 -10.81 4.69
C ILE A 110 10.58 -12.32 4.58
N GLN A 111 10.06 -12.97 3.55
CA GLN A 111 10.24 -14.41 3.32
C GLN A 111 11.70 -14.78 3.11
N GLU A 112 12.44 -13.97 2.31
CA GLU A 112 13.87 -14.16 2.12
C GLU A 112 14.65 -14.03 3.43
N LYS A 113 14.36 -13.00 4.20
CA LYS A 113 15.01 -12.79 5.49
C LYS A 113 14.75 -13.94 6.46
N ASN A 114 13.48 -14.34 6.60
CA ASN A 114 13.11 -15.46 7.46
C ASN A 114 13.78 -16.76 7.03
N THR A 115 13.85 -17.01 5.73
CA THR A 115 14.56 -18.20 5.20
C THR A 115 16.05 -18.16 5.53
N ALA A 116 16.70 -17.00 5.37
CA ALA A 116 18.12 -16.83 5.70
C ALA A 116 18.39 -17.01 7.20
N ASP A 117 17.43 -16.67 8.06
CA ASP A 117 17.53 -16.83 9.51
C ASP A 117 17.04 -18.20 10.02
N GLY A 118 16.65 -19.11 9.11
CA GLY A 118 16.10 -20.41 9.51
C GLY A 118 14.72 -20.34 10.15
N GLN A 119 13.99 -19.25 9.93
CA GLN A 119 12.63 -19.05 10.44
C GLN A 119 11.57 -19.59 9.47
N GLY A 120 10.35 -19.74 9.97
CA GLY A 120 9.21 -20.17 9.14
C GLY A 120 8.82 -19.13 8.09
N VAL A 121 8.31 -19.59 6.96
CA VAL A 121 7.86 -18.72 5.86
C VAL A 121 6.65 -17.90 6.28
N ALA A 122 6.74 -16.58 6.17
CA ALA A 122 5.63 -15.69 6.45
C ALA A 122 4.58 -15.79 5.34
N THR A 123 3.31 -15.90 5.73
CA THR A 123 2.16 -15.94 4.81
C THR A 123 1.51 -14.56 4.64
N ARG A 124 1.91 -13.58 5.45
CA ARG A 124 1.44 -12.19 5.40
C ARG A 124 2.55 -11.25 5.89
N ALA A 125 2.50 -10.00 5.44
CA ALA A 125 3.55 -9.02 5.75
C ALA A 125 3.34 -8.32 7.10
N ASP A 126 2.10 -8.06 7.49
CA ASP A 126 1.74 -7.14 8.58
C ASP A 126 2.39 -5.75 8.39
N LEU A 127 2.35 -5.27 7.14
CA LEU A 127 2.98 -4.04 6.70
C LEU A 127 2.46 -2.80 7.44
N ARG A 128 3.38 -1.92 7.78
CA ARG A 128 3.11 -0.51 8.16
C ARG A 128 4.09 0.39 7.43
N LEU A 129 3.65 1.58 7.09
CA LEU A 129 4.52 2.65 6.63
C LEU A 129 4.68 3.66 7.77
N GLY A 130 5.86 4.25 7.89
CA GLY A 130 6.17 5.31 8.84
C GLY A 130 6.85 6.47 8.13
N LEU A 131 6.57 7.70 8.57
CA LEU A 131 7.24 8.90 8.11
C LEU A 131 8.35 9.27 9.09
N GLY A 132 9.54 9.47 8.56
CA GLY A 132 10.69 9.97 9.29
C GLY A 132 10.98 11.44 9.01
N PRO A 133 12.06 11.98 9.60
CA PRO A 133 12.56 13.31 9.26
C PRO A 133 12.85 13.42 7.76
N ASN A 134 12.74 14.64 7.21
CA ASN A 134 13.02 14.92 5.80
C ASN A 134 12.23 14.04 4.79
N ASP A 135 10.97 13.74 5.14
CA ASP A 135 10.07 12.89 4.34
C ASP A 135 10.59 11.47 4.06
N GLN A 136 11.49 10.96 4.89
CA GLN A 136 11.93 9.57 4.80
C GLN A 136 10.74 8.63 5.01
N ILE A 137 10.66 7.58 4.19
CA ILE A 137 9.62 6.55 4.34
C ILE A 137 10.26 5.28 4.91
N PHE A 138 9.72 4.84 6.05
CA PHE A 138 10.09 3.58 6.68
C PHE A 138 9.03 2.52 6.40
N VAL A 139 9.49 1.33 6.06
CA VAL A 139 8.68 0.13 5.93
C VAL A 139 8.89 -0.72 7.18
N LEU A 140 7.82 -0.93 7.93
CA LEU A 140 7.83 -1.65 9.19
C LEU A 140 6.97 -2.91 9.08
N ASN A 141 7.37 -3.94 9.75
CA ASN A 141 6.58 -5.15 9.94
C ASN A 141 7.05 -5.89 11.22
N LYS A 142 6.24 -6.82 11.70
CA LYS A 142 6.60 -7.64 12.87
C LYS A 142 7.00 -9.06 12.51
N ARG A 143 7.14 -9.39 11.22
CA ARG A 143 7.33 -10.77 10.76
C ARG A 143 8.81 -11.17 10.65
N ASP A 144 9.70 -10.20 10.42
CA ASP A 144 11.14 -10.44 10.39
C ASP A 144 11.91 -9.51 11.35
N GLY A 145 11.21 -8.63 12.06
CA GLY A 145 11.81 -7.71 13.04
C GLY A 145 12.65 -6.59 12.43
N ILE A 146 12.58 -6.36 11.12
CA ILE A 146 13.39 -5.37 10.42
C ILE A 146 12.56 -4.12 10.11
N ILE A 147 13.15 -2.96 10.38
CA ILE A 147 12.70 -1.65 9.88
C ILE A 147 13.57 -1.32 8.66
N ARG A 148 12.95 -1.08 7.52
CA ARG A 148 13.62 -0.74 6.27
C ARG A 148 13.39 0.71 5.92
N LEU A 149 14.44 1.43 5.55
CA LEU A 149 14.33 2.76 4.96
C LEU A 149 14.18 2.60 3.44
N LEU A 150 13.23 3.33 2.84
CA LEU A 150 13.20 3.50 1.39
C LEU A 150 14.30 4.45 0.97
N CYS A 151 15.06 4.05 -0.04
CA CYS A 151 16.06 4.90 -0.65
C CYS A 151 16.16 4.66 -2.17
N ASN A 152 16.80 5.57 -2.87
CA ASN A 152 17.03 5.41 -4.30
C ASN A 152 18.12 4.35 -4.54
N SER A 153 17.85 3.41 -5.44
CA SER A 153 18.84 2.40 -5.80
C SER A 153 20.13 3.05 -6.33
N GLY A 154 21.26 2.76 -5.69
CA GLY A 154 22.57 3.33 -6.02
C GLY A 154 22.93 4.61 -5.27
N SER A 155 22.14 5.06 -4.29
CA SER A 155 22.59 6.10 -3.37
C SER A 155 23.51 5.52 -2.31
N GLU A 156 24.52 6.28 -1.89
CA GLU A 156 25.46 5.88 -0.81
C GLU A 156 24.76 5.77 0.56
N GLU A 157 23.55 6.31 0.69
CA GLU A 157 22.72 6.30 1.91
C GLU A 157 21.87 5.02 2.07
N CYS A 158 21.91 4.13 1.11
CA CYS A 158 21.32 2.80 1.14
C CYS A 158 22.33 1.74 1.59
#